data_ac4d0456528408eb0d313d08c5e8c90b
#
_entry.id   ac4d0456528408eb0d313d08c5e8c90b
#
_cell.length_a   1.000
_cell.length_b   1.000
_cell.length_c   1.000
_cell.angle_alpha   90.00
_cell.angle_beta   90.00
_cell.angle_gamma   90.00
#
_symmetry.space_group_name_H-M   'P 1'
#
loop_
_entity.id
_entity.type
_entity.pdbx_description
1 polymer ?
#
loop_
_entity_poly.entity_id
_entity_poly.type
_entity_poly.pdbx_seq_one_letter_code
_entity_poly.pdbx_strand_id
1 'polypeptide(L)'
;MQLIQYGARLFDAKFTIQEGAGRPQSKGTGAPISDSLSPLVFPRNFDRLSSPDANSCSGCHNAPVAGAGGDRVTEVFVLAQRFDRLTFDHVDPRDSSIRTRGALDELGNFVTMDNATNDRKTIGMNGSGFVEMLARQMTADLQAERDATPPGNSRQLMSKGVSFGILTHKTDGTWNTSQVQGLAAPSLSGALPSLIIRPLHQSGNVVSIRQFSNNAFNHHHGMQSEERFGLGTDPDGDGFKNELTAADLTAVSMFQATLAVPGRVIPNDPAVERANLMGEAVFDRIGCATCHATLPLTSSNNPGLPGKPGWIYFEPNPYNPATGPNSPNLLLGPTNYPVSAPALTVDLTSDALPVPRLRVRDGVVLVEAYTDLKLHDISATSNPATDPECEPLDQNQPAGSPGFFAGNCKFV
;
A
#
# COMPACT_ATOMS: atom_id res chain seq x y z
N MET A 1 12.53 -21.51 0.06
CA MET A 1 12.18 -21.58 -1.37
C MET A 1 10.76 -22.12 -1.62
N GLN A 2 10.36 -23.26 -1.05
CA GLN A 2 9.00 -23.81 -1.28
C GLN A 2 7.87 -22.85 -0.91
N LEU A 3 7.99 -22.13 0.21
CA LEU A 3 7.02 -21.13 0.64
C LEU A 3 6.90 -19.96 -0.36
N ILE A 4 8.03 -19.46 -0.87
CA ILE A 4 8.06 -18.40 -1.88
C ILE A 4 7.40 -18.87 -3.19
N GLN A 5 7.68 -20.12 -3.61
CA GLN A 5 7.04 -20.71 -4.78
C GLN A 5 5.53 -20.92 -4.59
N TYR A 6 5.10 -21.24 -3.37
CA TYR A 6 3.68 -21.30 -3.05
C TYR A 6 3.04 -19.92 -3.11
N GLY A 7 3.70 -18.90 -2.56
CA GLY A 7 3.27 -17.51 -2.67
C GLY A 7 3.15 -17.02 -4.12
N ALA A 8 4.09 -17.43 -4.98
CA ALA A 8 4.01 -17.15 -6.42
C ALA A 8 2.75 -17.75 -7.06
N ARG A 9 2.39 -18.98 -6.68
CA ARG A 9 1.16 -19.62 -7.18
C ARG A 9 -0.10 -18.89 -6.70
N LEU A 10 -0.13 -18.44 -5.45
CA LEU A 10 -1.23 -17.64 -4.93
C LEU A 10 -1.34 -16.28 -5.64
N PHE A 11 -0.21 -15.68 -6.01
CA PHE A 11 -0.17 -14.43 -6.76
C PHE A 11 -0.73 -14.59 -8.19
N ASP A 12 -0.51 -15.75 -8.80
CA ASP A 12 -1.01 -16.09 -10.13
C ASP A 12 -2.40 -16.75 -10.12
N ALA A 13 -2.87 -17.18 -8.95
CA ALA A 13 -4.13 -17.90 -8.82
C ALA A 13 -5.33 -17.04 -9.27
N LYS A 14 -6.19 -17.66 -10.03
CA LYS A 14 -7.47 -17.10 -10.46
C LYS A 14 -8.56 -17.60 -9.53
N PHE A 15 -8.82 -16.83 -8.49
CA PHE A 15 -9.81 -17.18 -7.50
C PHE A 15 -11.22 -17.22 -8.09
N THR A 16 -11.98 -18.23 -7.75
CA THR A 16 -13.34 -18.45 -8.19
C THR A 16 -14.30 -18.49 -7.00
N ILE A 17 -15.59 -18.55 -7.30
CA ILE A 17 -16.62 -18.70 -6.26
C ILE A 17 -16.48 -20.02 -5.47
N GLN A 18 -15.78 -21.01 -6.00
CA GLN A 18 -15.52 -22.27 -5.30
C GLN A 18 -14.46 -22.13 -4.20
N GLU A 19 -13.64 -21.09 -4.23
CA GLU A 19 -12.67 -20.73 -3.19
C GLU A 19 -13.17 -19.59 -2.29
N GLY A 20 -14.41 -19.12 -2.46
CA GLY A 20 -14.96 -18.02 -1.69
C GLY A 20 -14.75 -16.63 -2.33
N ALA A 21 -14.27 -16.57 -3.58
CA ALA A 21 -14.10 -15.28 -4.24
C ALA A 21 -15.44 -14.62 -4.51
N GLY A 22 -15.63 -13.42 -3.98
CA GLY A 22 -16.89 -12.72 -4.02
C GLY A 22 -16.75 -11.21 -4.13
N ARG A 23 -17.73 -10.50 -3.60
CA ARG A 23 -17.72 -9.05 -3.52
C ARG A 23 -16.88 -8.57 -2.34
N PRO A 24 -16.06 -7.53 -2.51
CA PRO A 24 -15.33 -6.93 -1.39
C PRO A 24 -16.26 -6.47 -0.26
N GLN A 25 -15.94 -6.86 0.98
CA GLN A 25 -16.75 -6.52 2.16
C GLN A 25 -16.35 -5.21 2.81
N SER A 26 -15.14 -4.69 2.52
CA SER A 26 -14.66 -3.46 3.13
C SER A 26 -13.71 -2.72 2.20
N LYS A 27 -13.69 -1.40 2.33
CA LYS A 27 -12.71 -0.57 1.66
C LYS A 27 -11.41 -0.55 2.47
N GLY A 28 -10.29 -0.86 1.86
CA GLY A 28 -8.98 -0.76 2.48
C GLY A 28 -8.94 -1.32 3.89
N THR A 29 -8.68 -0.47 4.86
CA THR A 29 -8.72 -0.77 6.28
C THR A 29 -10.07 -0.41 6.93
N GLY A 30 -11.03 0.06 6.15
CA GLY A 30 -12.34 0.52 6.64
C GLY A 30 -13.28 -0.63 7.03
N ALA A 31 -14.33 -0.28 7.73
CA ALA A 31 -15.41 -1.21 8.04
C ALA A 31 -16.19 -1.59 6.76
N PRO A 32 -16.86 -2.74 6.75
CA PRO A 32 -17.77 -3.09 5.69
C PRO A 32 -18.85 -2.01 5.47
N ILE A 33 -19.15 -1.74 4.22
CA ILE A 33 -20.19 -0.79 3.82
C ILE A 33 -21.19 -1.57 3.00
N SER A 34 -22.48 -1.42 3.33
CA SER A 34 -23.57 -2.00 2.58
C SER A 34 -24.42 -0.89 1.95
N ASP A 35 -24.82 -1.09 0.73
CA ASP A 35 -25.85 -0.28 0.07
C ASP A 35 -27.22 -0.68 0.62
N SER A 36 -27.85 0.23 1.36
CA SER A 36 -29.19 -0.01 1.94
C SER A 36 -30.31 -0.10 0.89
N LEU A 37 -30.07 0.47 -0.31
CA LEU A 37 -31.02 0.43 -1.42
C LEU A 37 -30.89 -0.85 -2.26
N SER A 38 -29.74 -1.52 -2.15
CA SER A 38 -29.42 -2.72 -2.90
C SER A 38 -28.69 -3.74 -2.03
N PRO A 39 -29.39 -4.42 -1.12
CA PRO A 39 -28.78 -5.39 -0.22
C PRO A 39 -28.02 -6.48 -0.98
N LEU A 40 -26.85 -6.84 -0.48
CA LEU A 40 -26.02 -7.89 -1.06
C LEU A 40 -26.56 -9.24 -0.67
N VAL A 41 -27.22 -9.89 -1.61
CA VAL A 41 -27.68 -11.27 -1.48
C VAL A 41 -27.17 -12.07 -2.66
N PHE A 42 -26.94 -13.37 -2.45
CA PHE A 42 -26.54 -14.28 -3.51
C PHE A 42 -27.52 -14.20 -4.70
N PRO A 43 -27.07 -14.17 -5.97
CA PRO A 43 -25.66 -14.21 -6.43
C PRO A 43 -24.98 -12.83 -6.55
N ARG A 44 -25.63 -11.74 -6.19
CA ARG A 44 -25.15 -10.37 -6.41
C ARG A 44 -23.96 -10.01 -5.51
N ASN A 45 -23.80 -10.66 -4.36
CA ASN A 45 -22.64 -10.53 -3.48
C ASN A 45 -21.34 -11.08 -4.09
N PHE A 46 -21.41 -11.80 -5.20
CA PHE A 46 -20.23 -12.29 -5.93
C PHE A 46 -19.76 -11.37 -7.06
N ASP A 47 -20.41 -10.25 -7.27
CA ASP A 47 -20.00 -9.31 -8.31
C ASP A 47 -18.64 -8.70 -8.02
N ARG A 48 -17.62 -9.11 -8.76
CA ARG A 48 -16.29 -8.51 -8.75
C ARG A 48 -16.29 -7.29 -9.65
N LEU A 49 -15.83 -6.16 -9.10
CA LEU A 49 -15.87 -4.90 -9.84
C LEU A 49 -14.54 -4.12 -9.79
N SER A 50 -13.45 -4.71 -9.31
CA SER A 50 -12.16 -4.00 -9.31
C SER A 50 -11.52 -3.95 -10.70
N SER A 51 -11.74 -4.98 -11.49
CA SER A 51 -11.47 -5.03 -12.93
C SER A 51 -12.11 -6.31 -13.46
N PRO A 52 -12.90 -6.28 -14.54
CA PRO A 52 -13.53 -7.48 -15.10
C PRO A 52 -12.53 -8.57 -15.48
N ASP A 53 -11.31 -8.15 -15.87
CA ASP A 53 -10.26 -9.05 -16.34
C ASP A 53 -9.24 -9.43 -15.25
N ALA A 54 -9.25 -8.76 -14.10
CA ALA A 54 -8.29 -9.00 -13.03
C ALA A 54 -8.83 -9.98 -11.99
N ASN A 55 -8.66 -11.25 -12.26
CA ASN A 55 -9.02 -12.33 -11.33
C ASN A 55 -7.80 -12.90 -10.58
N SER A 56 -6.63 -12.33 -10.77
CA SER A 56 -5.38 -12.65 -10.06
C SER A 56 -4.53 -11.40 -9.90
N CYS A 57 -3.56 -11.41 -8.96
CA CYS A 57 -2.62 -10.30 -8.82
C CYS A 57 -1.81 -10.08 -10.10
N SER A 58 -1.34 -11.16 -10.72
CA SER A 58 -0.64 -11.11 -12.01
C SER A 58 -1.53 -10.72 -13.20
N GLY A 59 -2.84 -10.67 -13.02
CA GLY A 59 -3.76 -10.11 -14.03
C GLY A 59 -3.51 -8.63 -14.30
N CYS A 60 -3.11 -7.87 -13.28
CA CYS A 60 -2.74 -6.45 -13.39
C CYS A 60 -1.23 -6.22 -13.29
N HIS A 61 -0.53 -6.92 -12.39
CA HIS A 61 0.91 -6.79 -12.16
C HIS A 61 1.71 -7.74 -13.04
N ASN A 62 1.85 -7.43 -14.35
CA ASN A 62 2.38 -8.38 -15.34
C ASN A 62 3.31 -7.80 -16.42
N ALA A 63 3.55 -6.50 -16.46
CA ALA A 63 4.33 -5.89 -17.52
C ALA A 63 5.71 -5.42 -17.02
N PRO A 64 6.83 -6.07 -17.40
CA PRO A 64 6.94 -7.15 -18.41
C PRO A 64 6.81 -8.58 -17.85
N VAL A 65 6.74 -8.75 -16.54
CA VAL A 65 6.65 -10.05 -15.86
C VAL A 65 5.74 -9.96 -14.63
N ALA A 66 5.30 -11.09 -14.10
CA ALA A 66 4.52 -11.15 -12.86
C ALA A 66 5.23 -10.40 -11.70
N GLY A 67 4.50 -9.54 -11.01
CA GLY A 67 5.02 -8.66 -9.96
C GLY A 67 5.56 -7.31 -10.46
N ALA A 68 5.66 -7.10 -11.77
CA ALA A 68 5.99 -5.79 -12.33
C ALA A 68 4.77 -4.84 -12.35
N GLY A 69 4.85 -3.76 -13.09
CA GLY A 69 3.72 -2.85 -13.30
C GLY A 69 2.68 -3.41 -14.25
N GLY A 70 1.82 -2.55 -14.74
CA GLY A 70 0.79 -2.91 -15.70
C GLY A 70 0.09 -1.69 -16.27
N ASP A 71 -1.06 -1.94 -16.91
CA ASP A 71 -1.86 -0.88 -17.49
C ASP A 71 -2.57 -0.02 -16.44
N ARG A 72 -3.13 1.09 -16.92
CA ARG A 72 -3.99 1.94 -16.12
C ARG A 72 -5.34 1.25 -15.89
N VAL A 73 -5.81 1.27 -14.67
CA VAL A 73 -7.08 0.66 -14.27
C VAL A 73 -7.92 1.65 -13.49
N THR A 74 -9.23 1.57 -13.65
CA THR A 74 -10.17 2.29 -12.81
C THR A 74 -10.47 1.45 -11.57
N GLU A 75 -10.15 1.99 -10.40
CA GLU A 75 -10.39 1.29 -9.14
C GLU A 75 -11.85 1.39 -8.73
N VAL A 76 -12.67 0.52 -9.33
CA VAL A 76 -14.10 0.44 -9.03
C VAL A 76 -14.42 -0.34 -7.76
N PHE A 77 -13.42 -0.87 -7.06
CA PHE A 77 -13.64 -1.60 -5.82
C PHE A 77 -14.31 -0.73 -4.74
N VAL A 78 -14.08 0.56 -4.72
CA VAL A 78 -14.76 1.50 -3.81
C VAL A 78 -16.26 1.52 -4.11
N LEU A 79 -16.62 1.53 -5.37
CA LEU A 79 -18.02 1.43 -5.81
C LEU A 79 -18.61 0.06 -5.43
N ALA A 80 -17.86 -1.01 -5.71
CA ALA A 80 -18.31 -2.38 -5.45
C ALA A 80 -18.53 -2.67 -3.96
N GLN A 81 -17.76 -2.05 -3.09
CA GLN A 81 -17.92 -2.18 -1.63
C GLN A 81 -19.15 -1.44 -1.09
N ARG A 82 -19.54 -0.36 -1.73
CA ARG A 82 -20.59 0.53 -1.25
C ARG A 82 -21.92 0.30 -1.96
N PHE A 83 -21.89 -0.02 -3.24
CA PHE A 83 -23.05 -0.10 -4.10
C PHE A 83 -23.02 -1.35 -4.94
N ASP A 84 -24.20 -1.88 -5.21
CA ASP A 84 -24.38 -2.89 -6.24
C ASP A 84 -24.18 -2.25 -7.62
N ARG A 85 -23.42 -2.91 -8.50
CA ARG A 85 -23.16 -2.43 -9.87
C ARG A 85 -24.43 -2.14 -10.68
N LEU A 86 -25.56 -2.69 -10.30
CA LEU A 86 -26.84 -2.45 -10.96
C LEU A 86 -27.51 -1.16 -10.49
N THR A 87 -27.01 -0.52 -9.45
CA THR A 87 -27.60 0.69 -8.85
C THR A 87 -26.78 1.95 -9.08
N PHE A 88 -25.50 1.84 -9.48
CA PHE A 88 -24.71 3.03 -9.79
C PHE A 88 -25.03 3.61 -11.17
N ASP A 89 -24.73 4.88 -11.34
CA ASP A 89 -24.91 5.59 -12.58
C ASP A 89 -23.61 5.66 -13.37
N HIS A 90 -23.71 5.54 -14.68
CA HIS A 90 -22.59 5.81 -15.57
C HIS A 90 -22.78 7.19 -16.19
N VAL A 91 -21.86 8.09 -15.95
CA VAL A 91 -21.90 9.43 -16.57
C VAL A 91 -20.96 9.46 -17.78
N ASP A 92 -21.52 9.19 -18.94
CA ASP A 92 -20.98 9.69 -20.19
C ASP A 92 -22.00 10.70 -20.77
N PRO A 93 -21.72 11.99 -20.79
CA PRO A 93 -22.66 12.98 -21.31
C PRO A 93 -22.97 12.78 -22.81
N ARG A 94 -22.20 11.93 -23.49
CA ARG A 94 -22.40 11.59 -24.91
C ARG A 94 -23.24 10.33 -25.09
N ASP A 95 -23.45 9.53 -24.02
CA ASP A 95 -24.21 8.29 -24.05
C ASP A 95 -25.44 8.36 -23.13
N SER A 96 -26.58 8.70 -23.72
CA SER A 96 -27.85 8.76 -23.01
C SER A 96 -28.55 7.40 -22.87
N SER A 97 -27.97 6.32 -23.39
CA SER A 97 -28.54 4.98 -23.33
C SER A 97 -28.41 4.35 -21.95
N ILE A 98 -27.40 4.75 -21.15
CA ILE A 98 -27.16 4.28 -19.80
C ILE A 98 -27.93 5.16 -18.83
N ARG A 99 -28.84 4.55 -18.10
CA ARG A 99 -29.75 5.26 -17.20
C ARG A 99 -29.23 5.26 -15.78
N THR A 100 -29.44 6.37 -15.09
CA THR A 100 -29.33 6.49 -13.63
C THR A 100 -30.08 5.37 -12.94
N ARG A 101 -29.41 4.68 -12.03
CA ARG A 101 -30.00 3.61 -11.21
C ARG A 101 -30.51 4.10 -9.86
N GLY A 102 -30.24 5.35 -9.52
CA GLY A 102 -30.76 6.00 -8.34
C GLY A 102 -29.99 5.77 -7.04
N ALA A 103 -28.83 5.12 -7.06
CA ALA A 103 -27.97 5.03 -5.89
C ALA A 103 -27.45 6.42 -5.50
N LEU A 104 -27.49 6.73 -4.21
CA LEU A 104 -26.98 7.98 -3.65
C LEU A 104 -25.82 7.69 -2.72
N ASP A 105 -24.81 8.57 -2.76
CA ASP A 105 -23.72 8.56 -1.78
C ASP A 105 -24.18 9.16 -0.42
N GLU A 106 -23.29 9.20 0.55
CA GLU A 106 -23.57 9.72 1.90
C GLU A 106 -23.81 11.23 1.90
N LEU A 107 -23.48 11.91 0.79
CA LEU A 107 -23.74 13.34 0.59
C LEU A 107 -25.07 13.58 -0.14
N GLY A 108 -25.76 12.52 -0.58
CA GLY A 108 -27.01 12.60 -1.34
C GLY A 108 -26.84 12.85 -2.84
N ASN A 109 -25.63 12.68 -3.37
CA ASN A 109 -25.37 12.78 -4.82
C ASN A 109 -25.62 11.44 -5.49
N PHE A 110 -26.03 11.46 -6.74
CA PHE A 110 -26.08 10.25 -7.55
C PHE A 110 -24.66 9.67 -7.70
N VAL A 111 -24.55 8.35 -7.48
CA VAL A 111 -23.30 7.62 -7.61
C VAL A 111 -22.97 7.41 -9.08
N THR A 112 -21.79 7.84 -9.47
CA THR A 112 -21.25 7.77 -10.82
C THR A 112 -19.83 7.21 -10.82
N MET A 113 -19.32 6.86 -11.98
CA MET A 113 -17.90 6.48 -12.11
C MET A 113 -16.97 7.63 -11.74
N ASP A 114 -17.36 8.87 -12.00
CA ASP A 114 -16.52 10.05 -11.74
C ASP A 114 -16.40 10.39 -10.25
N ASN A 115 -17.43 10.08 -9.44
CA ASN A 115 -17.45 10.48 -8.03
C ASN A 115 -17.27 9.31 -7.04
N ALA A 116 -17.22 8.07 -7.53
CA ALA A 116 -17.12 6.90 -6.67
C ALA A 116 -15.95 5.96 -7.00
N THR A 117 -15.07 6.35 -7.91
CA THR A 117 -13.88 5.57 -8.30
C THR A 117 -12.62 6.43 -8.34
N ASN A 118 -11.47 5.77 -8.25
CA ASN A 118 -10.18 6.37 -8.54
C ASN A 118 -9.59 5.71 -9.78
N ASP A 119 -8.86 6.46 -10.60
CA ASP A 119 -8.19 5.94 -11.78
C ASP A 119 -6.68 5.89 -11.55
N ARG A 120 -6.07 4.72 -11.72
CA ARG A 120 -4.66 4.49 -11.38
C ARG A 120 -3.93 3.66 -12.39
N LYS A 121 -2.65 3.96 -12.53
CA LYS A 121 -1.71 3.05 -13.19
C LYS A 121 -1.27 1.96 -12.22
N THR A 122 -1.25 0.72 -12.67
CA THR A 122 -0.72 -0.41 -11.88
C THR A 122 0.79 -0.23 -11.65
N ILE A 123 1.17 -0.03 -10.39
CA ILE A 123 2.56 0.23 -10.00
C ILE A 123 3.31 -1.10 -9.90
N GLY A 124 4.58 -1.11 -10.32
CA GLY A 124 5.44 -2.28 -10.16
C GLY A 124 5.73 -2.59 -8.69
N MET A 125 5.74 -3.88 -8.37
CA MET A 125 6.04 -4.39 -7.02
C MET A 125 7.50 -4.82 -6.89
N ASN A 126 8.30 -4.61 -7.92
CA ASN A 126 9.71 -4.98 -7.94
C ASN A 126 10.48 -4.26 -6.82
N GLY A 127 11.23 -5.03 -6.02
CA GLY A 127 12.01 -4.49 -4.92
C GLY A 127 11.20 -4.09 -3.68
N SER A 128 9.90 -4.40 -3.60
CA SER A 128 9.01 -4.01 -2.50
C SER A 128 9.51 -4.44 -1.12
N GLY A 129 10.19 -5.58 -1.00
CA GLY A 129 10.81 -6.01 0.26
C GLY A 129 11.87 -5.03 0.77
N PHE A 130 12.72 -4.52 -0.12
CA PHE A 130 13.71 -3.50 0.26
C PHE A 130 13.04 -2.17 0.64
N VAL A 131 12.01 -1.77 -0.09
CA VAL A 131 11.22 -0.55 0.18
C VAL A 131 10.56 -0.63 1.56
N GLU A 132 9.95 -1.76 1.90
CA GLU A 132 9.35 -1.96 3.21
C GLU A 132 10.41 -1.91 4.33
N MET A 133 11.57 -2.56 4.15
CA MET A 133 12.64 -2.54 5.14
C MET A 133 13.24 -1.13 5.32
N LEU A 134 13.35 -0.33 4.26
CA LEU A 134 13.70 1.09 4.36
C LEU A 134 12.69 1.87 5.17
N ALA A 135 11.40 1.73 4.86
CA ALA A 135 10.33 2.43 5.59
C ALA A 135 10.32 2.08 7.08
N ARG A 136 10.62 0.81 7.43
CA ARG A 136 10.76 0.38 8.83
C ARG A 136 11.94 1.07 9.53
N GLN A 137 13.13 1.10 8.89
CA GLN A 137 14.30 1.79 9.47
C GLN A 137 14.03 3.29 9.64
N MET A 138 13.49 3.94 8.59
CA MET A 138 13.20 5.37 8.64
C MET A 138 12.13 5.68 9.68
N THR A 139 11.09 4.87 9.80
CA THR A 139 10.09 5.01 10.86
C THR A 139 10.72 4.93 12.25
N ALA A 140 11.61 3.97 12.48
CA ALA A 140 12.30 3.83 13.76
C ALA A 140 13.20 5.05 14.07
N ASP A 141 13.87 5.59 13.07
CA ASP A 141 14.66 6.82 13.21
C ASP A 141 13.77 8.00 13.64
N LEU A 142 12.63 8.22 12.96
CA LEU A 142 11.70 9.30 13.30
C LEU A 142 11.09 9.13 14.69
N GLN A 143 10.79 7.90 15.09
CA GLN A 143 10.28 7.60 16.43
C GLN A 143 11.34 7.84 17.51
N ALA A 144 12.58 7.48 17.25
CA ALA A 144 13.68 7.77 18.17
C ALA A 144 13.87 9.29 18.38
N GLU A 145 13.74 10.09 17.31
CA GLU A 145 13.77 11.55 17.41
C GLU A 145 12.58 12.10 18.21
N ARG A 146 11.39 11.58 17.99
CA ARG A 146 10.20 11.93 18.79
C ARG A 146 10.42 11.60 20.26
N ASP A 147 10.81 10.38 20.57
CA ASP A 147 10.94 9.88 21.95
C ASP A 147 12.08 10.57 22.72
N ALA A 148 13.06 11.08 22.00
CA ALA A 148 14.15 11.89 22.55
C ALA A 148 13.80 13.38 22.71
N THR A 149 12.58 13.82 22.38
CA THR A 149 12.18 15.23 22.44
C THR A 149 11.44 15.53 23.75
N PRO A 150 12.05 16.27 24.71
CA PRO A 150 11.41 16.62 25.99
C PRO A 150 10.25 17.60 25.78
N PRO A 151 9.30 17.69 26.75
CA PRO A 151 8.26 18.72 26.74
C PRO A 151 8.83 20.14 26.64
N GLY A 152 8.18 20.98 25.85
CA GLY A 152 8.61 22.36 25.59
C GLY A 152 9.67 22.50 24.47
N ASN A 153 10.07 21.41 23.81
CA ASN A 153 11.11 21.43 22.78
C ASN A 153 10.55 21.03 21.42
N SER A 154 11.26 21.45 20.38
CA SER A 154 11.03 21.04 18.99
C SER A 154 12.25 20.31 18.46
N ARG A 155 12.04 19.39 17.54
CA ARG A 155 13.10 18.63 16.88
C ARG A 155 12.82 18.47 15.40
N GLN A 156 13.85 18.61 14.59
CA GLN A 156 13.80 18.28 13.18
C GLN A 156 13.79 16.75 13.02
N LEU A 157 12.80 16.24 12.33
CA LEU A 157 12.71 14.82 12.01
C LEU A 157 13.54 14.53 10.77
N MET A 158 14.54 13.68 10.94
CA MET A 158 15.46 13.30 9.86
C MET A 158 15.68 11.79 9.84
N SER A 159 15.70 11.21 8.64
CA SER A 159 16.18 9.84 8.43
C SER A 159 16.86 9.74 7.08
N LYS A 160 18.03 9.07 7.03
CA LYS A 160 18.79 8.80 5.79
C LYS A 160 19.00 10.02 4.88
N GLY A 161 19.14 11.21 5.48
CA GLY A 161 19.27 12.48 4.74
C GLY A 161 17.96 13.12 4.31
N VAL A 162 16.83 12.45 4.51
CA VAL A 162 15.48 12.98 4.18
C VAL A 162 14.92 13.72 5.39
N SER A 163 14.45 14.96 5.18
CA SER A 163 13.77 15.75 6.20
C SER A 163 12.25 15.56 6.15
N PHE A 164 11.66 15.31 7.31
CA PHE A 164 10.21 15.25 7.50
C PHE A 164 9.68 16.47 8.27
N GLY A 165 10.43 17.57 8.31
CA GLY A 165 10.03 18.80 8.98
C GLY A 165 10.25 18.79 10.48
N ILE A 166 9.47 19.56 11.22
CA ILE A 166 9.67 19.80 12.65
C ILE A 166 8.51 19.24 13.47
N LEU A 167 8.84 18.45 14.48
CA LEU A 167 7.92 17.96 15.50
C LEU A 167 8.11 18.77 16.78
N THR A 168 7.04 19.21 17.41
CA THR A 168 7.11 19.94 18.69
C THR A 168 6.38 19.17 19.78
N HIS A 169 7.06 18.93 20.89
CA HIS A 169 6.50 18.44 22.14
C HIS A 169 6.16 19.62 23.01
N LYS A 170 4.86 19.94 23.18
CA LYS A 170 4.45 21.11 23.94
C LYS A 170 4.64 20.91 25.43
N THR A 171 4.65 22.01 26.20
CA THR A 171 4.79 21.99 27.67
C THR A 171 3.65 21.29 28.39
N ASP A 172 2.48 21.20 27.77
CA ASP A 172 1.30 20.48 28.28
C ASP A 172 1.35 18.96 28.00
N GLY A 173 2.44 18.46 27.42
CA GLY A 173 2.62 17.07 27.07
C GLY A 173 1.96 16.65 25.75
N THR A 174 1.31 17.55 25.04
CA THR A 174 0.73 17.26 23.72
C THR A 174 1.74 17.49 22.59
N TRP A 175 1.47 16.92 21.42
CA TRP A 175 2.31 17.05 20.25
C TRP A 175 1.71 18.01 19.21
N ASN A 176 2.57 18.81 18.60
CA ASN A 176 2.22 19.61 17.43
C ASN A 176 2.93 19.05 16.19
N THR A 177 2.14 18.55 15.27
CA THR A 177 2.58 17.93 14.01
C THR A 177 2.38 18.83 12.80
N SER A 178 1.94 20.08 12.98
CA SER A 178 1.58 20.99 11.88
C SER A 178 2.74 21.34 10.95
N GLN A 179 3.99 21.18 11.40
CA GLN A 179 5.21 21.40 10.62
C GLN A 179 5.88 20.08 10.18
N VAL A 180 5.24 18.95 10.47
CA VAL A 180 5.69 17.64 9.94
C VAL A 180 5.15 17.48 8.52
N GLN A 181 6.00 17.02 7.63
CA GLN A 181 5.72 16.91 6.20
C GLN A 181 5.95 15.50 5.69
N GLY A 182 5.23 15.13 4.63
CA GLY A 182 5.47 13.88 3.91
C GLY A 182 4.99 12.62 4.60
N LEU A 183 4.19 12.74 5.68
CA LEU A 183 3.55 11.61 6.34
C LEU A 183 2.02 11.67 6.17
N ALA A 184 1.40 10.50 6.09
CA ALA A 184 -0.05 10.39 6.01
C ALA A 184 -0.73 10.84 7.32
N ALA A 185 -1.93 11.41 7.23
CA ALA A 185 -2.68 11.93 8.37
C ALA A 185 -2.82 10.93 9.55
N PRO A 186 -3.07 9.61 9.32
CA PRO A 186 -3.10 8.65 10.42
C PRO A 186 -1.79 8.51 11.19
N SER A 187 -0.65 8.83 10.56
CA SER A 187 0.66 8.79 11.21
C SER A 187 0.96 10.02 12.07
N LEU A 188 0.20 11.10 11.88
CA LEU A 188 0.32 12.38 12.57
C LEU A 188 -0.73 12.58 13.66
N SER A 189 -1.77 11.75 13.69
CA SER A 189 -2.91 11.86 14.59
C SER A 189 -2.70 11.12 15.93
N GLY A 190 -3.58 11.39 16.90
CA GLY A 190 -3.58 10.75 18.21
C GLY A 190 -2.73 11.48 19.25
N ALA A 191 -2.81 11.00 20.50
CA ALA A 191 -2.09 11.59 21.63
C ALA A 191 -0.57 11.46 21.48
N LEU A 192 -0.10 10.39 20.84
CA LEU A 192 1.29 10.17 20.47
C LEU A 192 1.34 9.90 18.95
N PRO A 193 1.86 10.83 18.14
CA PRO A 193 1.95 10.62 16.69
C PRO A 193 2.86 9.44 16.39
N SER A 194 2.38 8.51 15.59
CA SER A 194 3.11 7.27 15.29
C SER A 194 4.33 7.48 14.39
N LEU A 195 4.30 8.53 13.57
CA LEU A 195 5.33 8.88 12.58
C LEU A 195 5.66 7.77 11.58
N ILE A 196 4.71 6.87 11.34
CA ILE A 196 4.93 5.71 10.48
C ILE A 196 4.94 6.13 9.03
N ILE A 197 5.99 5.70 8.33
CA ILE A 197 6.09 5.79 6.89
C ILE A 197 5.26 4.65 6.28
N ARG A 198 4.43 4.99 5.31
CA ARG A 198 3.54 4.08 4.60
C ARG A 198 3.97 3.98 3.14
N PRO A 199 4.86 3.04 2.80
CA PRO A 199 5.56 3.04 1.51
C PRO A 199 4.76 2.40 0.39
N LEU A 200 3.65 1.76 0.70
CA LEU A 200 2.91 0.96 -0.27
C LEU A 200 1.57 1.61 -0.58
N HIS A 201 1.08 1.32 -1.77
CA HIS A 201 -0.04 1.97 -2.40
C HIS A 201 0.24 3.43 -2.81
N GLN A 202 -0.28 3.86 -3.93
CA GLN A 202 0.02 5.17 -4.54
C GLN A 202 -0.17 6.36 -3.58
N SER A 203 -1.18 6.32 -2.72
CA SER A 203 -1.46 7.38 -1.74
C SER A 203 -0.78 7.17 -0.38
N GLY A 204 0.13 6.21 -0.26
CA GLY A 204 0.87 5.97 0.99
C GLY A 204 -0.04 5.60 2.17
N ASN A 205 -1.00 4.69 1.97
CA ASN A 205 -1.93 4.30 3.02
C ASN A 205 -1.65 2.93 3.64
N VAL A 206 -0.67 2.19 3.11
CA VAL A 206 -0.35 0.82 3.53
C VAL A 206 1.07 0.71 4.07
N VAL A 207 1.21 0.08 5.22
CA VAL A 207 2.47 0.02 5.99
C VAL A 207 3.36 -1.13 5.55
N SER A 208 2.78 -2.26 5.16
CA SER A 208 3.52 -3.50 4.89
C SER A 208 2.94 -4.28 3.73
N ILE A 209 3.77 -5.11 3.12
CA ILE A 209 3.35 -6.05 2.07
C ILE A 209 2.22 -6.96 2.57
N ARG A 210 2.29 -7.40 3.83
CA ARG A 210 1.23 -8.24 4.41
C ARG A 210 -0.10 -7.52 4.52
N GLN A 211 -0.11 -6.27 4.99
CA GLN A 211 -1.31 -5.45 5.03
C GLN A 211 -1.83 -5.20 3.63
N PHE A 212 -0.93 -4.90 2.68
CA PHE A 212 -1.28 -4.72 1.28
C PHE A 212 -1.94 -5.98 0.71
N SER A 213 -1.36 -7.15 0.94
CA SER A 213 -1.89 -8.43 0.46
C SER A 213 -3.27 -8.75 1.04
N ASN A 214 -3.48 -8.56 2.36
CA ASN A 214 -4.78 -8.70 2.99
C ASN A 214 -5.84 -7.78 2.35
N ASN A 215 -5.45 -6.54 2.07
CA ASN A 215 -6.33 -5.58 1.42
C ASN A 215 -6.62 -5.97 -0.03
N ALA A 216 -5.58 -6.31 -0.79
CA ALA A 216 -5.70 -6.62 -2.21
C ALA A 216 -6.55 -7.87 -2.46
N PHE A 217 -6.36 -8.93 -1.68
CA PHE A 217 -7.21 -10.12 -1.78
C PHE A 217 -8.68 -9.82 -1.57
N ASN A 218 -9.00 -8.97 -0.59
CA ASN A 218 -10.39 -8.57 -0.38
C ASN A 218 -10.88 -7.61 -1.46
N HIS A 219 -10.12 -6.55 -1.77
CA HIS A 219 -10.56 -5.52 -2.70
C HIS A 219 -10.75 -6.02 -4.12
N HIS A 220 -9.82 -6.86 -4.58
CA HIS A 220 -9.77 -7.27 -5.99
C HIS A 220 -10.42 -8.62 -6.23
N HIS A 221 -10.40 -9.51 -5.24
CA HIS A 221 -10.89 -10.89 -5.41
C HIS A 221 -12.08 -11.22 -4.51
N GLY A 222 -12.43 -10.33 -3.56
CA GLY A 222 -13.48 -10.60 -2.58
C GLY A 222 -13.13 -11.68 -1.57
N MET A 223 -11.85 -12.11 -1.52
CA MET A 223 -11.37 -13.15 -0.62
C MET A 223 -11.25 -12.64 0.81
N GLN A 224 -11.64 -13.46 1.76
CA GLN A 224 -11.63 -13.13 3.18
C GLN A 224 -10.54 -13.89 3.92
N SER A 225 -9.50 -13.17 4.33
CA SER A 225 -8.45 -13.76 5.14
C SER A 225 -8.88 -13.89 6.61
N GLU A 226 -8.48 -14.98 7.26
CA GLU A 226 -8.72 -15.18 8.69
C GLU A 226 -8.11 -14.08 9.56
N GLU A 227 -7.00 -13.48 9.12
CA GLU A 227 -6.35 -12.39 9.83
C GLU A 227 -7.19 -11.11 9.88
N ARG A 228 -7.88 -10.83 8.79
CA ARG A 228 -8.65 -9.58 8.65
C ARG A 228 -10.08 -9.73 9.12
N PHE A 229 -10.71 -10.86 8.85
CA PHE A 229 -12.13 -11.07 9.09
C PHE A 229 -12.42 -11.98 10.28
N GLY A 230 -11.44 -12.71 10.76
CA GLY A 230 -11.55 -13.62 11.90
C GLY A 230 -11.58 -15.08 11.51
N LEU A 231 -10.99 -15.92 12.37
CA LEU A 231 -10.98 -17.36 12.18
C LEU A 231 -12.39 -17.94 12.31
N GLY A 232 -12.81 -18.74 11.33
CA GLY A 232 -14.10 -19.41 11.33
C GLY A 232 -15.29 -18.54 11.03
N THR A 233 -15.08 -17.29 10.60
CA THR A 233 -16.13 -16.36 10.19
C THR A 233 -16.44 -16.51 8.70
N ASP A 234 -17.60 -16.05 8.30
CA ASP A 234 -18.11 -16.00 6.93
C ASP A 234 -18.91 -14.68 6.82
N PRO A 235 -18.21 -13.52 6.71
CA PRO A 235 -18.87 -12.22 6.75
C PRO A 235 -19.70 -11.88 5.52
N ASP A 236 -19.40 -12.44 4.34
CA ASP A 236 -20.18 -12.22 3.13
C ASP A 236 -21.30 -13.24 2.92
N GLY A 237 -21.34 -14.29 3.76
CA GLY A 237 -22.42 -15.24 3.80
C GLY A 237 -22.46 -16.19 2.59
N ASP A 238 -21.32 -16.44 1.98
CA ASP A 238 -21.21 -17.30 0.79
C ASP A 238 -21.09 -18.79 1.11
N GLY A 239 -20.90 -19.13 2.39
CA GLY A 239 -20.76 -20.51 2.89
C GLY A 239 -19.32 -20.96 3.02
N PHE A 240 -18.33 -20.19 2.60
CA PHE A 240 -16.92 -20.46 2.78
C PHE A 240 -16.39 -19.77 4.04
N LYS A 241 -15.39 -20.38 4.66
CA LYS A 241 -14.70 -19.85 5.86
C LYS A 241 -13.22 -20.08 5.73
N ASN A 242 -12.42 -19.14 6.27
CA ASN A 242 -10.96 -19.22 6.20
C ASN A 242 -10.46 -19.37 4.76
N GLU A 243 -11.02 -18.61 3.85
CA GLU A 243 -10.71 -18.62 2.42
C GLU A 243 -9.22 -18.41 2.15
N LEU A 244 -8.60 -17.58 3.00
CA LEU A 244 -7.16 -17.39 3.04
C LEU A 244 -6.66 -17.51 4.49
N THR A 245 -5.76 -18.45 4.71
CA THR A 245 -5.14 -18.66 6.02
C THR A 245 -4.00 -17.66 6.27
N ALA A 246 -3.57 -17.54 7.52
CA ALA A 246 -2.37 -16.78 7.87
C ALA A 246 -1.11 -17.30 7.14
N ALA A 247 -1.07 -18.59 6.81
CA ALA A 247 0.03 -19.19 6.05
C ALA A 247 0.01 -18.74 4.58
N ASP A 248 -1.15 -18.58 3.97
CA ASP A 248 -1.31 -18.07 2.60
C ASP A 248 -0.82 -16.61 2.54
N LEU A 249 -1.23 -15.78 3.49
CA LEU A 249 -0.76 -14.39 3.59
C LEU A 249 0.75 -14.31 3.80
N THR A 250 1.33 -15.20 4.61
CA THR A 250 2.78 -15.29 4.79
C THR A 250 3.47 -15.67 3.49
N ALA A 251 2.96 -16.66 2.77
CA ALA A 251 3.55 -17.12 1.52
C ALA A 251 3.56 -16.03 0.44
N VAL A 252 2.43 -15.36 0.24
CA VAL A 252 2.32 -14.31 -0.78
C VAL A 252 3.12 -13.07 -0.40
N SER A 253 3.20 -12.72 0.88
CA SER A 253 4.04 -11.61 1.36
C SER A 253 5.53 -11.90 1.14
N MET A 254 5.98 -13.12 1.47
CA MET A 254 7.35 -13.56 1.23
C MET A 254 7.70 -13.56 -0.26
N PHE A 255 6.78 -14.00 -1.12
CA PHE A 255 6.98 -13.93 -2.56
C PHE A 255 7.15 -12.50 -3.05
N GLN A 256 6.24 -11.59 -2.69
CA GLN A 256 6.30 -10.19 -3.09
C GLN A 256 7.57 -9.50 -2.57
N ALA A 257 7.97 -9.77 -1.33
CA ALA A 257 9.21 -9.22 -0.77
C ALA A 257 10.46 -9.66 -1.51
N THR A 258 10.43 -10.84 -2.14
CA THR A 258 11.58 -11.43 -2.87
C THR A 258 11.54 -11.17 -4.37
N LEU A 259 10.60 -10.39 -4.88
CA LEU A 259 10.60 -9.96 -6.26
C LEU A 259 11.90 -9.24 -6.60
N ALA A 260 12.40 -9.47 -7.80
CA ALA A 260 13.63 -8.84 -8.30
C ALA A 260 13.49 -7.30 -8.25
N VAL A 261 14.58 -6.61 -7.97
CA VAL A 261 14.61 -5.15 -8.09
C VAL A 261 14.53 -4.74 -9.57
N PRO A 262 14.07 -3.53 -9.87
CA PRO A 262 14.17 -3.01 -11.24
C PRO A 262 15.63 -3.05 -11.71
N GLY A 263 15.83 -3.63 -12.90
CA GLY A 263 17.15 -3.70 -13.52
C GLY A 263 17.37 -2.49 -14.43
N ARG A 264 18.62 -2.06 -14.50
CA ARG A 264 19.06 -1.05 -15.47
C ARG A 264 19.60 -1.76 -16.72
N VAL A 265 19.02 -1.48 -17.86
CA VAL A 265 19.52 -1.94 -19.16
C VAL A 265 20.12 -0.76 -19.89
N ILE A 266 21.42 -0.81 -20.13
CA ILE A 266 22.10 0.13 -21.02
C ILE A 266 22.32 -0.62 -22.33
N PRO A 267 21.70 -0.18 -23.44
CA PRO A 267 21.92 -0.81 -24.74
C PRO A 267 23.40 -0.74 -25.13
N ASN A 268 23.90 -1.77 -25.79
CA ASN A 268 25.27 -1.80 -26.30
C ASN A 268 25.38 -0.92 -27.57
N ASP A 269 25.14 0.38 -27.37
CA ASP A 269 25.26 1.45 -28.36
C ASP A 269 25.93 2.64 -27.67
N PRO A 270 27.15 3.01 -28.10
CA PRO A 270 27.92 4.07 -27.45
C PRO A 270 27.22 5.45 -27.46
N ALA A 271 26.33 5.73 -28.39
CA ALA A 271 25.58 6.98 -28.42
C ALA A 271 24.45 6.98 -27.37
N VAL A 272 23.73 5.85 -27.25
CA VAL A 272 22.66 5.67 -26.26
C VAL A 272 23.23 5.59 -24.86
N GLU A 273 24.38 4.91 -24.68
CA GLU A 273 25.06 4.85 -23.38
C GLU A 273 25.46 6.25 -22.89
N ARG A 274 26.09 7.06 -23.78
CA ARG A 274 26.42 8.44 -23.42
C ARG A 274 25.16 9.27 -23.11
N ALA A 275 24.08 9.10 -23.85
CA ALA A 275 22.83 9.81 -23.60
C ALA A 275 22.26 9.45 -22.22
N ASN A 276 22.29 8.19 -21.82
CA ASN A 276 21.86 7.74 -20.50
C ASN A 276 22.71 8.36 -19.37
N LEU A 277 24.03 8.31 -19.50
CA LEU A 277 24.94 8.92 -18.51
C LEU A 277 24.76 10.45 -18.41
N MET A 278 24.54 11.12 -19.53
CA MET A 278 24.22 12.54 -19.55
C MET A 278 22.85 12.82 -18.90
N GLY A 279 21.87 11.95 -19.14
CA GLY A 279 20.53 12.03 -18.54
C GLY A 279 20.59 11.93 -17.01
N GLU A 280 21.40 11.03 -16.47
CA GLU A 280 21.64 10.92 -15.03
C GLU A 280 22.23 12.20 -14.43
N ALA A 281 23.28 12.74 -15.06
CA ALA A 281 23.87 13.99 -14.63
C ALA A 281 22.89 15.18 -14.72
N VAL A 282 21.98 15.18 -15.68
CA VAL A 282 20.91 16.17 -15.79
C VAL A 282 19.89 15.98 -14.69
N PHE A 283 19.45 14.75 -14.41
CA PHE A 283 18.50 14.41 -13.37
C PHE A 283 18.93 14.93 -11.99
N ASP A 284 20.20 14.72 -11.65
CA ASP A 284 20.79 15.25 -10.42
C ASP A 284 20.83 16.79 -10.44
N ARG A 285 21.31 17.38 -11.54
CA ARG A 285 21.49 18.82 -11.64
C ARG A 285 20.22 19.65 -11.58
N ILE A 286 19.12 19.13 -12.14
CA ILE A 286 17.81 19.81 -12.11
C ILE A 286 17.02 19.54 -10.85
N GLY A 287 17.56 18.72 -9.92
CA GLY A 287 17.00 18.51 -8.60
C GLY A 287 15.99 17.36 -8.49
N CYS A 288 15.81 16.53 -9.52
CA CYS A 288 14.91 15.37 -9.45
C CYS A 288 15.32 14.39 -8.36
N ALA A 289 16.62 14.20 -8.15
CA ALA A 289 17.17 13.32 -7.11
C ALA A 289 16.83 13.75 -5.67
N THR A 290 16.30 14.96 -5.44
CA THR A 290 15.88 15.39 -4.10
C THR A 290 14.64 14.65 -3.58
N CYS A 291 13.75 14.21 -4.48
CA CYS A 291 12.60 13.38 -4.18
C CYS A 291 12.80 11.95 -4.67
N HIS A 292 13.36 11.79 -5.88
CA HIS A 292 13.69 10.48 -6.46
C HIS A 292 15.05 10.00 -5.96
N ALA A 293 15.13 9.75 -4.66
CA ALA A 293 16.38 9.44 -3.97
C ALA A 293 16.73 7.95 -4.01
N THR A 294 18.04 7.67 -3.93
CA THR A 294 18.56 6.35 -3.60
C THR A 294 18.89 6.33 -2.12
N LEU A 295 18.29 5.42 -1.35
CA LEU A 295 18.38 5.41 0.10
C LEU A 295 19.19 4.23 0.63
N PRO A 296 20.03 4.43 1.68
CA PRO A 296 20.84 3.39 2.27
C PRO A 296 20.05 2.54 3.27
N LEU A 297 19.95 1.25 3.03
CA LEU A 297 19.45 0.27 3.99
C LEU A 297 20.67 -0.29 4.77
N THR A 298 20.73 -0.03 6.07
CA THR A 298 21.92 -0.31 6.89
C THR A 298 21.86 -1.66 7.57
N SER A 299 23.03 -2.21 7.90
CA SER A 299 23.17 -3.47 8.65
C SER A 299 22.89 -3.32 10.15
N SER A 300 22.97 -2.10 10.68
CA SER A 300 22.96 -1.84 12.13
C SER A 300 21.58 -1.82 12.75
N ASN A 301 20.52 -1.74 11.95
CA ASN A 301 19.17 -1.58 12.45
C ASN A 301 18.18 -2.40 11.62
N ASN A 302 17.56 -3.39 12.25
CA ASN A 302 16.41 -4.11 11.72
C ASN A 302 15.28 -4.02 12.74
N PRO A 303 14.42 -2.99 12.63
CA PRO A 303 13.32 -2.81 13.56
C PRO A 303 12.39 -4.03 13.57
N GLY A 304 12.16 -4.59 14.75
CA GLY A 304 11.38 -5.81 14.95
C GLY A 304 12.14 -7.12 14.81
N LEU A 305 13.41 -7.09 14.36
CA LEU A 305 14.28 -8.26 14.32
C LEU A 305 15.70 -7.91 14.81
N PRO A 306 15.86 -7.60 16.12
CA PRO A 306 17.13 -7.14 16.67
C PRO A 306 18.28 -8.11 16.38
N GLY A 307 19.45 -7.55 16.08
CA GLY A 307 20.66 -8.33 15.81
C GLY A 307 20.75 -8.91 14.40
N LYS A 308 19.77 -8.61 13.53
CA LYS A 308 19.84 -8.95 12.10
C LYS A 308 20.08 -7.70 11.26
N PRO A 309 20.77 -7.86 10.10
CA PRO A 309 20.88 -6.78 9.12
C PRO A 309 19.53 -6.26 8.62
N GLY A 310 19.49 -4.97 8.26
CA GLY A 310 18.27 -4.33 7.79
C GLY A 310 17.65 -4.93 6.53
N TRP A 311 18.40 -5.64 5.72
CA TRP A 311 17.92 -6.35 4.52
C TRP A 311 17.44 -7.78 4.78
N ILE A 312 17.39 -8.21 6.04
CA ILE A 312 16.70 -9.47 6.39
C ILE A 312 15.23 -9.17 6.55
N TYR A 313 14.46 -9.49 5.54
CA TYR A 313 13.00 -9.42 5.59
C TYR A 313 12.44 -10.55 6.45
N PHE A 314 11.32 -10.32 7.14
CA PHE A 314 10.73 -11.32 8.02
C PHE A 314 9.21 -11.28 8.03
N GLU A 315 8.63 -12.46 8.22
CA GLU A 315 7.21 -12.70 8.45
C GLU A 315 7.03 -13.63 9.69
N PRO A 316 5.98 -13.47 10.46
CA PRO A 316 4.93 -12.50 10.26
C PRO A 316 5.41 -11.08 10.52
N ASN A 317 5.16 -10.23 9.55
CA ASN A 317 5.22 -8.80 9.78
C ASN A 317 3.98 -8.44 10.60
N PRO A 318 4.13 -7.69 11.69
CA PRO A 318 3.04 -7.53 12.62
C PRO A 318 1.83 -6.86 11.97
N TYR A 319 0.83 -7.66 11.78
CA TYR A 319 -0.56 -7.26 11.64
C TYR A 319 -1.21 -7.53 13.00
N ASN A 320 -1.72 -6.51 13.68
CA ASN A 320 -2.26 -6.70 15.02
C ASN A 320 -3.78 -6.93 14.99
N PRO A 321 -4.23 -8.16 15.09
CA PRO A 321 -5.65 -8.45 15.14
C PRO A 321 -6.34 -7.88 16.39
N ALA A 322 -5.59 -7.55 17.46
CA ALA A 322 -6.16 -7.00 18.68
C ALA A 322 -6.66 -5.56 18.54
N THR A 323 -6.18 -4.82 17.52
CA THR A 323 -6.66 -3.47 17.21
C THR A 323 -7.79 -3.45 16.18
N GLY A 324 -8.28 -4.62 15.84
CA GLY A 324 -9.34 -4.83 14.86
C GLY A 324 -8.81 -5.18 13.47
N PRO A 325 -9.63 -5.85 12.66
CA PRO A 325 -9.23 -6.39 11.36
C PRO A 325 -8.77 -5.32 10.37
N ASN A 326 -9.15 -4.08 10.61
CA ASN A 326 -8.88 -2.98 9.70
C ASN A 326 -7.81 -2.01 10.22
N SER A 327 -7.30 -2.22 11.43
CA SER A 327 -6.21 -1.40 11.94
C SER A 327 -4.90 -1.88 11.38
N PRO A 328 -4.14 -0.99 10.69
CA PRO A 328 -2.76 -1.31 10.40
C PRO A 328 -2.06 -1.52 11.73
N ASN A 329 -1.44 -2.63 11.89
CA ASN A 329 -0.49 -2.68 12.95
C ASN A 329 0.71 -1.87 12.58
N LEU A 330 0.92 -0.93 13.37
CA LEU A 330 1.88 0.08 13.24
C LEU A 330 3.25 -0.38 13.42
N LEU A 331 3.52 -1.61 13.42
CA LEU A 331 4.79 -1.89 13.67
C LEU A 331 5.14 -3.15 13.87
N LEU A 332 5.96 -3.34 13.53
CA LEU A 332 7.26 -3.20 13.96
C LEU A 332 7.81 -4.35 14.72
N GLY A 333 7.49 -5.50 14.50
CA GLY A 333 8.10 -6.65 15.09
C GLY A 333 7.14 -7.80 15.34
N PRO A 334 7.63 -9.02 15.45
CA PRO A 334 6.80 -10.21 15.65
C PRO A 334 6.05 -10.22 16.99
N THR A 335 6.29 -9.23 17.86
CA THR A 335 5.73 -9.16 19.21
C THR A 335 4.22 -8.97 19.28
N ASN A 336 3.62 -8.51 18.19
CA ASN A 336 2.19 -8.23 18.13
C ASN A 336 1.40 -9.28 17.34
N TYR A 337 2.08 -10.24 16.78
CA TYR A 337 1.43 -11.37 16.14
C TYR A 337 1.30 -12.51 17.15
N PRO A 338 0.16 -13.18 17.25
CA PRO A 338 -0.04 -14.23 18.26
C PRO A 338 0.72 -15.51 17.87
N VAL A 339 2.03 -15.42 17.78
CA VAL A 339 2.83 -16.53 17.32
C VAL A 339 3.92 -16.86 18.31
N SER A 340 3.86 -18.05 18.81
CA SER A 340 4.96 -18.71 19.51
C SER A 340 6.08 -19.20 18.58
N ALA A 341 5.89 -19.09 17.26
CA ALA A 341 6.87 -19.53 16.27
C ALA A 341 7.89 -18.42 15.96
N PRO A 342 9.16 -18.78 15.70
CA PRO A 342 10.12 -17.81 15.20
C PRO A 342 9.65 -17.23 13.87
N ALA A 343 9.90 -15.94 13.67
CA ALA A 343 9.60 -15.28 12.39
C ALA A 343 10.33 -15.97 11.24
N LEU A 344 9.62 -16.20 10.15
CA LEU A 344 10.24 -16.65 8.91
C LEU A 344 11.05 -15.49 8.32
N THR A 345 12.26 -15.76 7.92
CA THR A 345 13.16 -14.73 7.41
C THR A 345 13.69 -15.07 6.02
N VAL A 346 13.99 -14.03 5.24
CA VAL A 346 14.72 -14.16 4.00
C VAL A 346 15.75 -13.04 3.87
N ASP A 347 16.96 -13.41 3.46
CA ASP A 347 17.99 -12.45 3.08
C ASP A 347 17.69 -11.96 1.65
N LEU A 348 17.27 -10.69 1.54
CA LEU A 348 16.93 -10.09 0.25
C LEU A 348 18.14 -9.95 -0.69
N THR A 349 19.36 -10.09 -0.16
CA THR A 349 20.60 -10.03 -0.96
C THR A 349 21.11 -11.42 -1.39
N SER A 350 20.40 -12.48 -1.00
CA SER A 350 20.80 -13.87 -1.24
C SER A 350 20.90 -14.21 -2.72
N ASP A 351 21.96 -14.94 -3.08
CA ASP A 351 22.16 -15.45 -4.44
C ASP A 351 21.11 -16.49 -4.90
N ALA A 352 20.31 -16.99 -3.97
CA ALA A 352 19.22 -17.91 -4.27
C ALA A 352 17.95 -17.22 -4.79
N LEU A 353 17.88 -15.88 -4.72
CA LEU A 353 16.73 -15.10 -5.17
C LEU A 353 16.84 -14.69 -6.64
N PRO A 354 15.72 -14.32 -7.30
CA PRO A 354 15.74 -13.82 -8.68
C PRO A 354 16.65 -12.60 -8.85
N VAL A 355 17.21 -12.47 -10.05
CA VAL A 355 18.07 -11.33 -10.45
C VAL A 355 17.25 -10.40 -11.36
N PRO A 356 17.56 -9.07 -11.37
CA PRO A 356 18.61 -8.38 -10.61
C PRO A 356 18.30 -8.26 -9.13
N ARG A 357 19.33 -8.14 -8.30
CA ARG A 357 19.20 -7.83 -6.87
C ARG A 357 20.35 -6.96 -6.38
N LEU A 358 20.08 -6.27 -5.27
CA LEU A 358 21.03 -5.36 -4.68
C LEU A 358 22.13 -6.12 -3.91
N ARG A 359 23.29 -5.52 -3.82
CA ARG A 359 24.47 -6.07 -3.15
C ARG A 359 24.83 -5.25 -1.91
N VAL A 360 25.28 -5.95 -0.89
CA VAL A 360 25.86 -5.29 0.29
C VAL A 360 27.24 -4.74 -0.06
N ARG A 361 27.47 -3.46 0.25
CA ARG A 361 28.76 -2.80 0.16
C ARG A 361 28.98 -2.01 1.44
N ASP A 362 30.08 -2.27 2.13
CA ASP A 362 30.46 -1.57 3.37
C ASP A 362 29.35 -1.53 4.44
N GLY A 363 28.62 -2.64 4.58
CA GLY A 363 27.51 -2.77 5.53
C GLY A 363 26.23 -2.02 5.14
N VAL A 364 26.11 -1.65 3.88
CA VAL A 364 24.95 -0.92 3.34
C VAL A 364 24.46 -1.60 2.06
N VAL A 365 23.16 -1.59 1.86
CA VAL A 365 22.49 -1.85 0.58
C VAL A 365 21.92 -0.53 0.09
N LEU A 366 22.38 -0.02 -1.05
CA LEU A 366 21.76 1.13 -1.70
C LEU A 366 20.51 0.67 -2.43
N VAL A 367 19.36 1.21 -2.03
CA VAL A 367 18.06 0.87 -2.62
C VAL A 367 17.70 1.92 -3.65
N GLU A 368 17.82 1.54 -4.91
CA GLU A 368 17.51 2.38 -6.07
C GLU A 368 15.99 2.34 -6.35
N ALA A 369 15.19 2.70 -5.35
CA ALA A 369 13.74 2.80 -5.49
C ALA A 369 13.29 4.16 -6.07
N TYR A 370 14.23 5.11 -6.17
CA TYR A 370 14.00 6.47 -6.67
C TYR A 370 12.83 7.16 -5.96
N THR A 371 12.80 7.05 -4.64
CA THR A 371 11.81 7.68 -3.77
C THR A 371 12.46 8.08 -2.44
N ASP A 372 12.01 9.19 -1.85
CA ASP A 372 12.34 9.58 -0.48
C ASP A 372 11.35 9.04 0.56
N LEU A 373 10.38 8.25 0.13
CA LEU A 373 9.30 7.65 0.93
C LEU A 373 8.41 8.70 1.63
N LYS A 374 8.33 9.90 1.07
CA LYS A 374 7.42 10.96 1.53
C LYS A 374 6.22 11.07 0.62
N LEU A 375 5.13 11.54 1.19
CA LEU A 375 3.97 12.01 0.42
C LEU A 375 4.26 13.42 -0.11
N HIS A 376 4.16 13.58 -1.41
CA HIS A 376 4.29 14.86 -2.12
C HIS A 376 2.98 15.23 -2.80
N ASP A 377 2.60 16.50 -2.72
CA ASP A 377 1.57 17.05 -3.58
C ASP A 377 2.20 17.41 -4.92
N ILE A 378 1.86 16.64 -5.95
CA ILE A 378 2.38 16.82 -7.32
C ILE A 378 1.39 17.53 -8.23
N SER A 379 0.22 17.87 -7.71
CA SER A 379 -0.84 18.54 -8.46
C SER A 379 -0.55 20.03 -8.67
N ALA A 380 -1.09 20.58 -9.74
CA ALA A 380 -0.89 21.98 -10.07
C ALA A 380 -1.68 22.95 -9.17
N THR A 381 -2.83 22.52 -8.66
CA THR A 381 -3.77 23.37 -7.92
C THR A 381 -4.08 22.86 -6.52
N SER A 382 -3.67 21.66 -6.16
CA SER A 382 -4.04 20.98 -4.91
C SER A 382 -5.57 20.87 -4.70
N ASN A 383 -6.33 20.88 -5.79
CA ASN A 383 -7.79 20.85 -5.76
C ASN A 383 -8.33 19.56 -6.42
N PRO A 384 -8.73 18.56 -5.63
CA PRO A 384 -9.23 17.28 -6.16
C PRO A 384 -10.43 17.40 -7.10
N ALA A 385 -11.20 18.49 -7.00
CA ALA A 385 -12.37 18.67 -7.85
C ALA A 385 -12.03 19.12 -9.30
N THR A 386 -10.83 19.67 -9.51
CA THR A 386 -10.46 20.28 -10.79
C THR A 386 -9.10 19.88 -11.31
N ASP A 387 -8.26 19.27 -10.51
CA ASP A 387 -6.92 18.86 -10.87
C ASP A 387 -6.91 17.38 -11.27
N PRO A 388 -6.57 17.04 -12.51
CA PRO A 388 -6.62 15.65 -12.99
C PRO A 388 -5.55 14.74 -12.36
N GLU A 389 -4.56 15.31 -11.68
CA GLU A 389 -3.55 14.54 -10.95
C GLU A 389 -4.02 14.12 -9.55
N CYS A 390 -5.13 14.70 -9.08
CA CYS A 390 -5.71 14.33 -7.79
C CYS A 390 -6.73 13.19 -7.92
N GLU A 391 -6.84 12.39 -6.87
CA GLU A 391 -7.88 11.37 -6.76
C GLU A 391 -9.15 11.99 -6.18
N PRO A 392 -10.35 11.69 -6.70
CA PRO A 392 -11.60 12.20 -6.18
C PRO A 392 -11.93 11.69 -4.77
N LEU A 393 -11.35 10.56 -4.37
CA LEU A 393 -11.59 9.95 -3.08
C LEU A 393 -10.29 9.76 -2.28
N ASP A 394 -10.22 10.30 -1.06
CA ASP A 394 -9.08 10.07 -0.17
C ASP A 394 -9.23 8.74 0.59
N GLN A 395 -8.51 7.73 0.15
CA GLN A 395 -8.51 6.41 0.77
C GLN A 395 -7.80 6.35 2.14
N ASN A 396 -7.11 7.40 2.56
CA ASN A 396 -6.56 7.52 3.92
C ASN A 396 -7.61 7.89 4.97
N GLN A 397 -8.81 8.27 4.53
CA GLN A 397 -9.92 8.66 5.39
C GLN A 397 -10.95 7.54 5.53
N PRO A 398 -11.73 7.51 6.60
CA PRO A 398 -12.84 6.59 6.72
C PRO A 398 -13.82 6.76 5.56
N ALA A 399 -14.20 5.67 4.92
CA ALA A 399 -15.14 5.70 3.82
C ALA A 399 -16.46 6.36 4.24
N GLY A 400 -17.03 7.20 3.37
CA GLY A 400 -18.25 7.94 3.63
C GLY A 400 -18.10 9.18 4.52
N SER A 401 -16.88 9.43 5.06
CA SER A 401 -16.62 10.66 5.83
C SER A 401 -16.42 11.87 4.92
N PRO A 402 -16.62 13.12 5.44
CA PRO A 402 -16.30 14.31 4.66
C PRO A 402 -14.86 14.34 4.14
N GLY A 403 -13.90 13.84 4.91
CA GLY A 403 -12.51 13.75 4.48
C GLY A 403 -12.30 12.77 3.32
N PHE A 404 -13.08 11.70 3.25
CA PHE A 404 -13.03 10.76 2.14
C PHE A 404 -13.44 11.40 0.81
N PHE A 405 -14.50 12.22 0.82
CA PHE A 405 -14.97 12.96 -0.35
C PHE A 405 -14.16 14.24 -0.63
N ALA A 406 -13.25 14.61 0.23
CA ALA A 406 -12.37 15.75 -0.02
C ALA A 406 -11.31 15.43 -1.09
N GLY A 407 -11.11 14.15 -1.42
CA GLY A 407 -10.12 13.71 -2.37
C GLY A 407 -8.68 13.79 -1.87
N ASN A 408 -7.73 13.40 -2.69
CA ASN A 408 -6.32 13.37 -2.34
C ASN A 408 -5.42 13.80 -3.50
N CYS A 409 -4.51 14.74 -3.23
CA CYS A 409 -3.50 15.21 -4.19
C CYS A 409 -2.07 14.82 -3.78
N LYS A 410 -1.89 13.96 -2.77
CA LYS A 410 -0.59 13.59 -2.24
C LYS A 410 -0.28 12.13 -2.49
N PHE A 411 0.87 11.88 -3.06
CA PHE A 411 1.34 10.57 -3.49
C PHE A 411 2.77 10.29 -3.02
N VAL A 412 3.12 9.00 -2.91
CA VAL A 412 4.48 8.52 -2.55
C VAL A 412 5.35 8.39 -3.79
#